data_5bf014d7c3f0841fa4934d8ea275033e
#
_entry.id   5bf014d7c3f0841fa4934d8ea275033e
#
_cell.length_a   1.000
_cell.length_b   1.000
_cell.length_c   1.000
_cell.angle_alpha   90.00
_cell.angle_beta   90.00
_cell.angle_gamma   90.00
#
_symmetry.space_group_name_H-M   'P 1'
#
loop_
_entity.id
_entity.type
_entity.pdbx_description
1 polymer ?
#
loop_
_entity_poly.entity_id
_entity_poly.type
_entity_poly.pdbx_seq_one_letter_code
_entity_poly.pdbx_strand_id
1 'polypeptide(L)'
;MDLNLDNLYVGMRVKNYKELCGLLGIEPEEGNSKKSQLKELGRYFHWERDGHAYLITEIYEKKKPKEFRSDDKYSKDIYTCLLWDFEHKRFGRAENHSDYPSMSYTLPSILDLCGFTKSSWTTAEHEMREEYQSAVEDMPSSLYAEVGVGGIKRLFKEFDVYVAQYCGGKIDNSLNSLTDKEYLLGWGKVLWIETYLKDTRIRVRRRATPAEFDAYLEVEAQVKKEMGIIHPQLGKKQQFYSEVKWRAEKEHGFEPVARRREIIFAEPPESVSGCEYIEARKRINEKSTEAFKRRARSRTKADIDKTREWVFDNADEDTREVLELLEYSPEEIYRSVYHDSELDIETREYFASWFIDMDR
;
A
#
# COMPACT_ATOMS: atom_id res chain seq x y z
N MET A 1 -5.99 -7.46 -28.40
CA MET A 1 -6.97 -8.12 -29.30
C MET A 1 -7.52 -7.02 -30.16
N ASP A 2 -7.14 -6.99 -31.43
CA ASP A 2 -7.68 -6.02 -32.37
C ASP A 2 -9.00 -6.56 -32.90
N LEU A 3 -10.11 -5.91 -32.53
CA LEU A 3 -11.45 -6.30 -32.91
C LEU A 3 -11.96 -5.39 -34.04
N ASN A 4 -12.52 -5.98 -35.06
CA ASN A 4 -13.22 -5.22 -36.10
C ASN A 4 -14.67 -4.96 -35.66
N LEU A 5 -14.90 -3.83 -35.00
CA LEU A 5 -16.24 -3.44 -34.54
C LEU A 5 -17.10 -2.81 -35.62
N ASP A 6 -16.53 -2.43 -36.75
CA ASP A 6 -17.27 -1.78 -37.86
C ASP A 6 -18.35 -2.66 -38.45
N ASN A 7 -18.24 -3.97 -38.25
CA ASN A 7 -19.22 -4.95 -38.69
C ASN A 7 -20.40 -5.12 -37.73
N LEU A 8 -20.40 -4.47 -36.58
CA LEU A 8 -21.48 -4.54 -35.57
C LEU A 8 -22.31 -3.27 -35.56
N TYR A 9 -23.61 -3.42 -35.33
CA TYR A 9 -24.52 -2.30 -35.06
C TYR A 9 -25.56 -2.68 -34.00
N VAL A 10 -26.07 -1.68 -33.30
CA VAL A 10 -27.12 -1.87 -32.28
C VAL A 10 -28.41 -2.39 -32.95
N GLY A 11 -28.99 -3.43 -32.37
CA GLY A 11 -30.13 -4.16 -32.95
C GLY A 11 -29.74 -5.34 -33.84
N MET A 12 -28.45 -5.54 -34.11
CA MET A 12 -27.98 -6.69 -34.90
C MET A 12 -28.20 -8.01 -34.15
N ARG A 13 -28.82 -8.99 -34.83
CA ARG A 13 -29.00 -10.35 -34.32
C ARG A 13 -27.97 -11.29 -34.95
N VAL A 14 -27.01 -11.75 -34.18
CA VAL A 14 -25.95 -12.70 -34.57
C VAL A 14 -26.40 -14.11 -34.21
N LYS A 15 -26.42 -15.03 -35.13
CA LYS A 15 -27.02 -16.37 -34.98
C LYS A 15 -26.35 -17.21 -33.89
N ASN A 16 -25.05 -17.13 -33.76
CA ASN A 16 -24.27 -17.91 -32.79
C ASN A 16 -22.89 -17.30 -32.54
N TYR A 17 -22.15 -17.88 -31.58
CA TYR A 17 -20.83 -17.42 -31.18
C TYR A 17 -19.77 -17.47 -32.31
N LYS A 18 -19.79 -18.49 -33.18
CA LYS A 18 -18.82 -18.60 -34.28
C LYS A 18 -19.01 -17.47 -35.30
N GLU A 19 -20.27 -17.15 -35.62
CA GLU A 19 -20.58 -16.02 -36.47
C GLU A 19 -20.16 -14.69 -35.85
N LEU A 20 -20.38 -14.51 -34.54
CA LEU A 20 -19.92 -13.34 -33.83
C LEU A 20 -18.39 -13.19 -33.92
N CYS A 21 -17.62 -14.25 -33.67
CA CYS A 21 -16.18 -14.24 -33.84
C CYS A 21 -15.75 -13.90 -35.27
N GLY A 22 -16.42 -14.46 -36.27
CA GLY A 22 -16.15 -14.16 -37.68
C GLY A 22 -16.39 -12.70 -38.05
N LEU A 23 -17.48 -12.08 -37.53
CA LEU A 23 -17.74 -10.65 -37.74
C LEU A 23 -16.68 -9.76 -37.11
N LEU A 24 -16.14 -10.18 -35.95
CA LEU A 24 -15.11 -9.46 -35.21
C LEU A 24 -13.69 -9.73 -35.74
N GLY A 25 -13.51 -10.69 -36.67
CA GLY A 25 -12.20 -11.05 -37.20
C GLY A 25 -11.33 -11.83 -36.23
N ILE A 26 -11.93 -12.58 -35.29
CA ILE A 26 -11.21 -13.36 -34.26
C ILE A 26 -11.55 -14.86 -34.38
N GLU A 27 -10.61 -15.70 -33.93
CA GLU A 27 -10.83 -17.15 -33.88
C GLU A 27 -11.75 -17.53 -32.71
N PRO A 28 -12.74 -18.44 -32.93
CA PRO A 28 -13.61 -18.90 -31.87
C PRO A 28 -12.89 -19.87 -30.92
N GLU A 29 -12.98 -19.62 -29.65
CA GLU A 29 -12.39 -20.45 -28.57
C GLU A 29 -13.40 -21.46 -28.01
N GLU A 30 -12.93 -22.48 -27.29
CA GLU A 30 -13.77 -23.50 -26.67
C GLU A 30 -13.62 -23.55 -25.14
N GLY A 31 -14.56 -24.17 -24.45
CA GLY A 31 -14.48 -24.41 -23.01
C GLY A 31 -14.33 -23.13 -22.17
N ASN A 32 -13.32 -23.10 -21.31
CA ASN A 32 -13.04 -21.96 -20.42
C ASN A 32 -12.48 -20.76 -21.20
N SER A 33 -11.72 -20.99 -22.26
CA SER A 33 -11.21 -19.93 -23.14
C SER A 33 -12.35 -19.16 -23.80
N LYS A 34 -13.40 -19.85 -24.25
CA LYS A 34 -14.61 -19.20 -24.77
C LYS A 34 -15.29 -18.29 -23.75
N LYS A 35 -15.38 -18.74 -22.46
CA LYS A 35 -15.95 -17.90 -21.40
C LYS A 35 -15.12 -16.65 -21.17
N SER A 36 -13.79 -16.80 -21.19
CA SER A 36 -12.85 -15.69 -21.06
C SER A 36 -12.96 -14.73 -22.23
N GLN A 37 -13.05 -15.24 -23.47
CA GLN A 37 -13.20 -14.44 -24.67
C GLN A 37 -14.53 -13.68 -24.67
N LEU A 38 -15.65 -14.33 -24.31
CA LEU A 38 -16.94 -13.64 -24.17
C LEU A 38 -16.89 -12.54 -23.10
N LYS A 39 -16.23 -12.79 -21.97
CA LYS A 39 -16.05 -11.76 -20.93
C LYS A 39 -15.23 -10.56 -21.45
N GLU A 40 -14.20 -10.81 -22.27
CA GLU A 40 -13.41 -9.74 -22.88
C GLU A 40 -14.23 -8.99 -23.92
N LEU A 41 -15.04 -9.68 -24.75
CA LEU A 41 -15.94 -9.06 -25.73
C LEU A 41 -16.98 -8.15 -25.06
N GLY A 42 -17.49 -8.52 -23.88
CA GLY A 42 -18.43 -7.71 -23.10
C GLY A 42 -17.88 -6.35 -22.64
N ARG A 43 -16.59 -6.09 -22.85
CA ARG A 43 -15.96 -4.79 -22.61
C ARG A 43 -16.10 -3.81 -23.79
N TYR A 44 -16.43 -4.31 -24.96
CA TYR A 44 -16.56 -3.51 -26.18
C TYR A 44 -18.01 -3.24 -26.55
N PHE A 45 -18.93 -4.19 -26.24
CA PHE A 45 -20.35 -4.07 -26.52
C PHE A 45 -21.16 -4.92 -25.54
N HIS A 46 -22.43 -4.57 -25.39
CA HIS A 46 -23.42 -5.35 -24.65
C HIS A 46 -24.30 -6.14 -25.56
N TRP A 47 -24.69 -7.33 -25.13
CA TRP A 47 -25.66 -8.19 -25.87
C TRP A 47 -26.58 -8.90 -24.90
N GLU A 48 -27.75 -9.20 -25.40
CA GLU A 48 -28.71 -10.10 -24.77
C GLU A 48 -28.74 -11.44 -25.50
N ARG A 49 -29.01 -12.52 -24.77
CA ARG A 49 -29.16 -13.84 -25.35
C ARG A 49 -30.60 -14.09 -25.73
N ASP A 50 -30.83 -14.47 -27.01
CA ASP A 50 -32.09 -14.98 -27.54
C ASP A 50 -31.84 -16.42 -28.00
N GLY A 51 -31.96 -17.38 -27.05
CA GLY A 51 -31.58 -18.77 -27.27
C GLY A 51 -30.08 -18.92 -27.53
N HIS A 52 -29.72 -19.33 -28.74
CA HIS A 52 -28.31 -19.42 -29.17
C HIS A 52 -27.80 -18.15 -29.84
N ALA A 53 -28.67 -17.21 -30.16
CA ALA A 53 -28.32 -15.96 -30.79
C ALA A 53 -27.89 -14.88 -29.80
N TYR A 54 -27.20 -13.88 -30.33
CA TYR A 54 -26.76 -12.69 -29.60
C TYR A 54 -27.43 -11.48 -30.25
N LEU A 55 -28.21 -10.73 -29.48
CA LEU A 55 -28.77 -9.45 -29.89
C LEU A 55 -27.87 -8.35 -29.34
N ILE A 56 -27.21 -7.59 -30.20
CA ILE A 56 -26.33 -6.49 -29.79
C ILE A 56 -27.22 -5.32 -29.35
N THR A 57 -27.14 -4.95 -28.10
CA THR A 57 -27.98 -3.90 -27.50
C THR A 57 -27.26 -2.58 -27.32
N GLU A 58 -25.94 -2.61 -27.23
CA GLU A 58 -25.11 -1.42 -27.06
C GLU A 58 -23.70 -1.67 -27.59
N ILE A 59 -23.08 -0.68 -28.22
CA ILE A 59 -21.69 -0.69 -28.63
C ILE A 59 -21.02 0.50 -27.89
N TYR A 60 -19.97 0.23 -27.12
CA TYR A 60 -19.30 1.26 -26.35
C TYR A 60 -18.36 2.06 -27.24
N GLU A 61 -18.36 3.37 -27.09
CA GLU A 61 -17.41 4.25 -27.80
C GLU A 61 -15.97 3.93 -27.43
N LYS A 62 -15.77 3.47 -26.18
CA LYS A 62 -14.47 3.07 -25.65
C LYS A 62 -14.61 1.75 -24.89
N LYS A 63 -13.57 0.94 -24.98
CA LYS A 63 -13.44 -0.31 -24.25
C LYS A 63 -13.56 -0.09 -22.74
N LYS A 64 -14.51 -0.78 -22.09
CA LYS A 64 -14.66 -0.73 -20.62
C LYS A 64 -13.48 -1.39 -19.91
N PRO A 65 -13.03 -0.88 -18.77
CA PRO A 65 -12.00 -1.53 -17.95
C PRO A 65 -12.45 -2.91 -17.46
N LYS A 66 -11.52 -3.77 -17.07
CA LYS A 66 -11.82 -5.10 -16.53
C LYS A 66 -12.46 -4.98 -15.16
N GLU A 67 -13.54 -5.71 -14.91
CA GLU A 67 -14.18 -5.76 -13.61
C GLU A 67 -13.23 -6.20 -12.49
N PHE A 68 -13.44 -5.66 -11.30
CA PHE A 68 -12.73 -6.11 -10.10
C PHE A 68 -13.11 -7.54 -9.74
N ARG A 69 -12.11 -8.36 -9.46
CA ARG A 69 -12.35 -9.72 -8.94
C ARG A 69 -12.69 -9.65 -7.45
N SER A 70 -13.41 -10.67 -6.95
CA SER A 70 -13.75 -10.76 -5.52
C SER A 70 -12.53 -10.89 -4.59
N ASP A 71 -11.39 -11.37 -5.11
CA ASP A 71 -10.13 -11.50 -4.39
C ASP A 71 -9.31 -10.20 -4.36
N ASP A 72 -9.67 -9.21 -5.16
CA ASP A 72 -9.04 -7.89 -5.18
C ASP A 72 -9.59 -7.01 -4.06
N LYS A 73 -9.06 -7.21 -2.87
CA LYS A 73 -9.61 -6.66 -1.62
C LYS A 73 -9.48 -5.14 -1.48
N TYR A 74 -8.53 -4.53 -2.18
CA TYR A 74 -8.16 -3.12 -1.97
C TYR A 74 -8.31 -2.26 -3.21
N SER A 75 -8.08 -2.80 -4.42
CA SER A 75 -7.92 -1.98 -5.62
C SER A 75 -9.15 -1.13 -5.95
N LYS A 76 -10.36 -1.68 -5.78
CA LYS A 76 -11.61 -0.92 -6.00
C LYS A 76 -11.71 0.27 -5.03
N ASP A 77 -11.49 0.01 -3.75
CA ASP A 77 -11.62 1.05 -2.72
C ASP A 77 -10.52 2.11 -2.86
N ILE A 78 -9.28 1.69 -3.18
CA ILE A 78 -8.16 2.62 -3.46
C ILE A 78 -8.48 3.46 -4.70
N TYR A 79 -9.03 2.87 -5.76
CA TYR A 79 -9.41 3.61 -6.96
C TYR A 79 -10.48 4.65 -6.64
N THR A 80 -11.50 4.31 -5.87
CA THR A 80 -12.52 5.26 -5.40
C THR A 80 -11.89 6.45 -4.65
N CYS A 81 -10.91 6.19 -3.77
CA CYS A 81 -10.20 7.24 -3.06
C CYS A 81 -9.38 8.14 -4.02
N LEU A 82 -8.72 7.55 -5.01
CA LEU A 82 -7.95 8.29 -6.00
C LEU A 82 -8.85 9.19 -6.88
N LEU A 83 -10.02 8.69 -7.32
CA LEU A 83 -11.00 9.46 -8.08
C LEU A 83 -11.48 10.67 -7.28
N TRP A 84 -11.83 10.45 -6.01
CA TRP A 84 -12.27 11.53 -5.15
C TRP A 84 -11.19 12.61 -4.98
N ASP A 85 -9.94 12.22 -4.75
CA ASP A 85 -8.84 13.18 -4.57
C ASP A 85 -8.43 13.86 -5.88
N PHE A 86 -8.65 13.22 -7.02
CA PHE A 86 -8.42 13.85 -8.31
C PHE A 86 -9.28 15.14 -8.47
N GLU A 87 -10.52 15.10 -8.02
CA GLU A 87 -11.43 16.26 -8.02
C GLU A 87 -11.06 17.29 -6.94
N HIS A 88 -10.80 16.82 -5.71
CA HIS A 88 -10.63 17.69 -4.54
C HIS A 88 -9.17 18.15 -4.31
N LYS A 89 -8.18 17.45 -4.86
CA LYS A 89 -6.73 17.75 -4.80
C LYS A 89 -6.21 18.02 -3.38
N ARG A 90 -6.72 17.25 -2.41
CA ARG A 90 -6.40 17.43 -0.99
C ARG A 90 -5.10 16.74 -0.59
N PHE A 91 -4.81 15.57 -1.12
CA PHE A 91 -3.69 14.71 -0.73
C PHE A 91 -2.61 14.63 -1.81
N GLY A 92 -3.02 14.54 -3.06
CA GLY A 92 -2.13 14.48 -4.22
C GLY A 92 -1.86 15.85 -4.82
N ARG A 93 -0.88 15.87 -5.73
CA ARG A 93 -0.61 17.04 -6.57
C ARG A 93 -0.90 16.69 -8.01
N ALA A 94 -1.65 17.54 -8.70
CA ALA A 94 -1.83 17.44 -10.14
C ALA A 94 -0.47 17.60 -10.83
N GLU A 95 -0.18 16.72 -11.78
CA GLU A 95 1.02 16.77 -12.61
C GLU A 95 0.60 17.09 -14.05
N ASN A 96 1.38 17.95 -14.71
CA ASN A 96 1.10 18.31 -16.09
C ASN A 96 1.82 17.35 -17.02
N HIS A 97 1.20 16.22 -17.32
CA HIS A 97 1.55 15.39 -18.47
C HIS A 97 0.69 15.83 -19.66
N SER A 98 1.31 15.93 -20.83
CA SER A 98 0.78 16.62 -21.99
C SER A 98 -0.59 16.15 -22.46
N ASP A 99 -0.97 14.87 -22.23
CA ASP A 99 -2.16 14.29 -22.87
C ASP A 99 -3.11 13.56 -21.90
N TYR A 100 -2.67 13.29 -20.65
CA TYR A 100 -3.44 12.48 -19.71
C TYR A 100 -3.48 13.08 -18.31
N PRO A 101 -4.65 12.99 -17.63
CA PRO A 101 -4.76 13.45 -16.25
C PRO A 101 -3.89 12.61 -15.32
N SER A 102 -3.07 13.27 -14.53
CA SER A 102 -2.17 12.60 -13.59
C SER A 102 -2.10 13.28 -12.23
N MET A 103 -1.83 12.47 -11.22
CA MET A 103 -1.66 12.90 -9.83
C MET A 103 -0.43 12.26 -9.24
N SER A 104 0.27 12.95 -8.36
CA SER A 104 1.41 12.40 -7.64
C SER A 104 1.22 12.45 -6.12
N TYR A 105 1.61 11.37 -5.45
CA TYR A 105 1.43 11.16 -4.01
C TYR A 105 2.74 10.75 -3.34
N THR A 106 3.03 11.29 -2.17
CA THR A 106 3.99 10.65 -1.26
C THR A 106 3.36 9.37 -0.68
N LEU A 107 4.16 8.44 -0.18
CA LEU A 107 3.59 7.26 0.49
C LEU A 107 2.69 7.66 1.66
N PRO A 108 3.12 8.55 2.57
CA PRO A 108 2.23 9.02 3.63
C PRO A 108 0.91 9.58 3.11
N SER A 109 0.93 10.49 2.13
CA SER A 109 -0.31 11.13 1.65
C SER A 109 -1.31 10.16 1.01
N ILE A 110 -0.85 9.13 0.30
CA ILE A 110 -1.74 8.12 -0.27
C ILE A 110 -2.27 7.14 0.79
N LEU A 111 -1.48 6.85 1.83
CA LEU A 111 -1.93 6.02 2.95
C LEU A 111 -3.02 6.73 3.76
N ASP A 112 -2.87 8.02 4.03
CA ASP A 112 -3.89 8.84 4.68
C ASP A 112 -5.13 8.98 3.79
N LEU A 113 -4.98 9.32 2.52
CA LEU A 113 -6.08 9.37 1.55
C LEU A 113 -6.93 8.10 1.60
N CYS A 114 -6.28 6.94 1.60
CA CYS A 114 -6.95 5.64 1.58
C CYS A 114 -7.38 5.13 2.96
N GLY A 115 -7.02 5.81 4.05
CA GLY A 115 -7.38 5.42 5.40
C GLY A 115 -6.60 4.23 5.96
N PHE A 116 -5.41 3.94 5.44
CA PHE A 116 -4.51 2.94 6.04
C PHE A 116 -3.94 3.39 7.38
N THR A 117 -3.71 4.69 7.53
CA THR A 117 -3.17 5.33 8.73
C THR A 117 -3.82 6.68 8.95
N LYS A 118 -3.77 7.19 10.17
CA LYS A 118 -4.17 8.59 10.46
C LYS A 118 -3.18 9.57 9.85
N SER A 119 -3.64 10.79 9.58
CA SER A 119 -2.81 11.90 9.11
C SER A 119 -1.68 12.22 10.06
N SER A 120 -1.90 12.07 11.34
CA SER A 120 -0.92 12.23 12.41
C SER A 120 0.34 11.37 12.21
N TRP A 121 0.19 10.12 11.80
CA TRP A 121 1.35 9.27 11.46
C TRP A 121 2.17 9.77 10.28
N THR A 122 1.55 10.50 9.36
CA THR A 122 2.17 10.95 8.10
C THR A 122 2.92 12.26 8.24
N THR A 123 2.53 13.10 9.17
CA THR A 123 3.19 14.39 9.49
C THR A 123 4.31 14.23 10.54
N ALA A 124 4.41 13.08 11.16
CA ALA A 124 5.01 12.83 12.46
C ALA A 124 6.53 12.69 12.52
N GLU A 125 7.33 13.14 11.55
CA GLU A 125 8.79 13.17 11.78
C GLU A 125 9.22 14.25 12.79
N HIS A 126 8.45 15.32 12.96
CA HIS A 126 8.71 16.38 13.93
C HIS A 126 7.73 16.38 15.13
N GLU A 127 6.50 15.93 14.92
CA GLU A 127 5.42 15.94 15.92
C GLU A 127 5.31 14.61 16.69
N MET A 128 6.00 13.56 16.25
CA MET A 128 5.98 12.24 16.90
C MET A 128 6.25 12.24 18.39
N ARG A 129 6.95 13.25 18.92
CA ARG A 129 7.20 13.33 20.36
C ARG A 129 5.93 13.66 21.16
N GLU A 130 5.08 14.53 20.66
CA GLU A 130 3.85 14.95 21.36
C GLU A 130 2.76 13.89 21.23
N GLU A 131 2.54 13.35 20.04
CA GLU A 131 1.58 12.25 19.85
C GLU A 131 2.05 10.94 20.49
N TYR A 132 3.34 10.68 20.50
CA TYR A 132 3.94 9.59 21.24
C TYR A 132 3.67 9.74 22.73
N GLN A 133 3.87 10.95 23.30
CA GLN A 133 3.55 11.23 24.68
C GLN A 133 2.05 11.07 24.94
N SER A 134 1.19 11.61 24.09
CA SER A 134 -0.25 11.46 24.22
C SER A 134 -0.71 10.00 24.13
N ALA A 135 -0.17 9.22 23.18
CA ALA A 135 -0.48 7.79 23.07
C ALA A 135 -0.03 7.00 24.28
N VAL A 136 1.10 7.40 24.89
CA VAL A 136 1.62 6.80 26.12
C VAL A 136 0.85 7.27 27.36
N GLU A 137 0.49 8.56 27.42
CA GLU A 137 -0.30 9.14 28.53
C GLU A 137 -1.72 8.59 28.56
N ASP A 138 -2.34 8.33 27.40
CA ASP A 138 -3.65 7.71 27.29
C ASP A 138 -3.63 6.18 27.42
N MET A 139 -2.43 5.58 27.45
CA MET A 139 -2.31 4.13 27.63
C MET A 139 -2.75 3.76 29.06
N PRO A 140 -3.58 2.71 29.22
CA PRO A 140 -3.93 2.21 30.54
C PRO A 140 -2.68 1.99 31.39
N SER A 141 -2.68 2.48 32.62
CA SER A 141 -1.50 2.42 33.53
C SER A 141 -0.99 1.00 33.73
N SER A 142 -1.85 -0.01 33.66
CA SER A 142 -1.48 -1.42 33.66
C SER A 142 -0.61 -1.80 32.45
N LEU A 143 -1.00 -1.41 31.26
CA LEU A 143 -0.25 -1.68 30.01
C LEU A 143 1.07 -0.90 29.97
N TYR A 144 1.08 0.35 30.48
CA TYR A 144 2.31 1.15 30.52
C TYR A 144 3.34 0.56 31.50
N ALA A 145 2.89 0.09 32.66
CA ALA A 145 3.76 -0.54 33.66
C ALA A 145 4.41 -1.84 33.14
N GLU A 146 3.68 -2.58 32.30
CA GLU A 146 4.16 -3.84 31.71
C GLU A 146 5.12 -3.62 30.52
N VAL A 147 4.91 -2.58 29.72
CA VAL A 147 5.61 -2.41 28.42
C VAL A 147 6.92 -1.63 28.54
N GLY A 148 7.00 -0.67 29.46
CA GLY A 148 8.15 0.21 29.60
C GLY A 148 8.56 0.97 28.31
N VAL A 149 9.55 1.85 28.44
CA VAL A 149 10.05 2.67 27.31
C VAL A 149 10.65 1.82 26.19
N GLY A 150 11.25 0.68 26.50
CA GLY A 150 11.86 -0.24 25.54
C GLY A 150 10.82 -0.92 24.64
N GLY A 151 9.75 -1.40 25.24
CA GLY A 151 8.64 -2.04 24.53
C GLY A 151 7.89 -1.08 23.61
N ILE A 152 7.67 0.14 24.05
CA ILE A 152 7.05 1.19 23.25
C ILE A 152 7.90 1.50 21.99
N LYS A 153 9.22 1.64 22.13
CA LYS A 153 10.12 1.82 20.98
C LYS A 153 10.05 0.64 19.99
N ARG A 154 9.89 -0.58 20.51
CA ARG A 154 9.70 -1.77 19.68
C ARG A 154 8.38 -1.75 18.93
N LEU A 155 7.27 -1.33 19.57
CA LEU A 155 5.96 -1.17 18.93
C LEU A 155 6.02 -0.20 17.76
N PHE A 156 6.61 0.97 17.94
CA PHE A 156 6.78 1.95 16.85
C PHE A 156 7.56 1.37 15.68
N LYS A 157 8.64 0.65 15.97
CA LYS A 157 9.43 -0.01 14.94
C LYS A 157 8.63 -1.07 14.18
N GLU A 158 7.82 -1.86 14.88
CA GLU A 158 6.95 -2.86 14.26
C GLU A 158 5.87 -2.21 13.39
N PHE A 159 5.32 -1.10 13.86
CA PHE A 159 4.31 -0.35 13.13
C PHE A 159 4.91 0.33 11.88
N ASP A 160 6.09 0.96 11.98
CA ASP A 160 6.80 1.51 10.83
C ASP A 160 7.05 0.45 9.73
N VAL A 161 7.49 -0.75 10.14
CA VAL A 161 7.68 -1.87 9.22
C VAL A 161 6.35 -2.30 8.59
N TYR A 162 5.28 -2.34 9.37
CA TYR A 162 3.95 -2.65 8.86
C TYR A 162 3.48 -1.62 7.82
N VAL A 163 3.57 -0.33 8.13
CA VAL A 163 3.19 0.75 7.23
C VAL A 163 4.02 0.72 5.95
N ALA A 164 5.34 0.65 6.06
CA ALA A 164 6.23 0.70 4.90
C ALA A 164 6.09 -0.53 4.00
N GLN A 165 6.08 -1.73 4.57
CA GLN A 165 6.09 -2.98 3.82
C GLN A 165 4.70 -3.47 3.46
N TYR A 166 3.78 -3.55 4.44
CA TYR A 166 2.46 -4.09 4.18
C TYR A 166 1.55 -3.07 3.51
N CYS A 167 1.32 -1.91 4.12
CA CYS A 167 0.42 -0.91 3.56
C CYS A 167 0.95 -0.35 2.24
N GLY A 168 2.25 -0.01 2.19
CA GLY A 168 2.90 0.44 0.97
C GLY A 168 2.85 -0.61 -0.14
N GLY A 169 3.08 -1.90 0.19
CA GLY A 169 2.95 -3.01 -0.75
C GLY A 169 1.51 -3.21 -1.24
N LYS A 170 0.49 -3.00 -0.40
CA LYS A 170 -0.91 -3.06 -0.82
C LYS A 170 -1.26 -1.94 -1.80
N ILE A 171 -0.77 -0.72 -1.57
CA ILE A 171 -0.91 0.38 -2.54
C ILE A 171 -0.26 0.00 -3.88
N ASP A 172 1.02 -0.39 -3.87
CA ASP A 172 1.77 -0.70 -5.11
C ASP A 172 1.10 -1.86 -5.88
N ASN A 173 0.67 -2.93 -5.20
CA ASN A 173 -0.04 -4.05 -5.83
C ASN A 173 -1.41 -3.65 -6.38
N SER A 174 -2.12 -2.75 -5.69
CA SER A 174 -3.40 -2.25 -6.18
C SER A 174 -3.23 -1.36 -7.41
N LEU A 175 -2.20 -0.52 -7.44
CA LEU A 175 -1.89 0.30 -8.61
C LEU A 175 -1.51 -0.58 -9.82
N ASN A 176 -0.75 -1.67 -9.62
CA ASN A 176 -0.50 -2.66 -10.66
C ASN A 176 -1.80 -3.29 -11.16
N SER A 177 -2.66 -3.76 -10.25
CA SER A 177 -3.95 -4.35 -10.60
C SER A 177 -4.86 -3.38 -11.36
N LEU A 178 -4.85 -2.09 -10.99
CA LEU A 178 -5.61 -1.05 -11.68
C LEU A 178 -5.08 -0.79 -13.09
N THR A 179 -3.75 -0.84 -13.28
CA THR A 179 -3.11 -0.73 -14.59
C THR A 179 -3.44 -1.95 -15.46
N ASP A 180 -3.30 -3.16 -14.92
CA ASP A 180 -3.62 -4.41 -15.63
C ASP A 180 -5.11 -4.49 -16.04
N LYS A 181 -5.98 -3.81 -15.32
CA LYS A 181 -7.41 -3.72 -15.59
C LYS A 181 -7.81 -2.52 -16.46
N GLU A 182 -6.83 -1.71 -16.85
CA GLU A 182 -7.00 -0.55 -17.72
C GLU A 182 -7.81 0.62 -17.08
N TYR A 183 -7.87 0.70 -15.75
CA TYR A 183 -8.36 1.90 -15.03
C TYR A 183 -7.32 3.02 -15.01
N LEU A 184 -6.04 2.62 -14.99
CA LEU A 184 -4.91 3.51 -15.08
C LEU A 184 -4.13 3.21 -16.35
N LEU A 185 -3.60 4.23 -17.01
CA LEU A 185 -2.60 4.05 -18.07
C LEU A 185 -1.29 3.52 -17.52
N GLY A 186 -0.96 3.91 -16.29
CA GLY A 186 0.23 3.47 -15.62
C GLY A 186 0.46 4.20 -14.31
N TRP A 187 1.47 3.75 -13.60
CA TRP A 187 2.00 4.45 -12.44
C TRP A 187 3.49 4.19 -12.31
N GLY A 188 4.19 5.07 -11.58
CA GLY A 188 5.62 4.92 -11.36
C GLY A 188 6.09 5.66 -10.12
N LYS A 189 7.24 5.23 -9.58
CA LYS A 189 7.93 5.98 -8.54
C LYS A 189 8.77 7.07 -9.17
N VAL A 190 8.59 8.29 -8.73
CA VAL A 190 9.33 9.46 -9.20
C VAL A 190 10.02 10.13 -8.01
N LEU A 191 11.16 10.73 -8.27
CA LEU A 191 11.91 11.51 -7.29
C LEU A 191 11.79 13.00 -7.63
N TRP A 192 11.45 13.79 -6.63
CA TRP A 192 11.55 15.24 -6.69
C TRP A 192 12.86 15.68 -6.07
N ILE A 193 13.58 16.56 -6.76
CA ILE A 193 14.89 17.06 -6.37
C ILE A 193 14.93 18.58 -6.38
N GLU A 194 15.83 19.16 -5.60
CA GLU A 194 16.24 20.54 -5.72
C GLU A 194 17.64 20.60 -6.31
N THR A 195 17.82 21.48 -7.29
CA THR A 195 19.12 21.75 -7.92
C THR A 195 19.33 23.26 -7.97
N TYR A 196 20.59 23.68 -8.05
CA TYR A 196 20.88 25.08 -8.34
C TYR A 196 20.75 25.34 -9.84
N LEU A 197 20.09 26.43 -10.18
CA LEU A 197 20.09 26.93 -11.55
C LEU A 197 21.53 27.30 -11.89
N LYS A 198 22.01 26.84 -13.06
CA LYS A 198 23.39 27.05 -13.50
C LYS A 198 23.78 28.53 -13.35
N ASP A 199 24.91 28.77 -12.72
CA ASP A 199 25.50 30.09 -12.48
C ASP A 199 24.66 31.03 -11.57
N THR A 200 23.70 30.50 -10.85
CA THR A 200 22.87 31.27 -9.89
C THR A 200 22.81 30.61 -8.51
N ARG A 201 22.39 31.39 -7.49
CA ARG A 201 22.07 30.84 -6.16
C ARG A 201 20.62 30.43 -6.02
N ILE A 202 19.87 30.38 -7.12
CA ILE A 202 18.46 30.06 -7.13
C ILE A 202 18.29 28.54 -7.10
N ARG A 203 17.64 28.02 -6.07
CA ARG A 203 17.23 26.61 -6.02
C ARG A 203 15.95 26.42 -6.82
N VAL A 204 15.93 25.42 -7.66
CA VAL A 204 14.76 25.01 -8.45
C VAL A 204 14.37 23.61 -8.07
N ARG A 205 13.11 23.44 -7.70
CA ARG A 205 12.51 22.13 -7.44
C ARG A 205 11.94 21.57 -8.73
N ARG A 206 12.37 20.37 -9.10
CA ARG A 206 11.90 19.68 -10.31
C ARG A 206 11.86 18.17 -10.11
N ARG A 207 11.25 17.48 -11.04
CA ARG A 207 11.36 16.03 -11.17
C ARG A 207 12.77 15.64 -11.56
N ALA A 208 13.31 14.60 -10.95
CA ALA A 208 14.56 13.97 -11.34
C ALA A 208 14.42 13.30 -12.71
N THR A 209 15.49 13.36 -13.50
CA THR A 209 15.63 12.53 -14.69
C THR A 209 15.79 11.05 -14.29
N PRO A 210 15.57 10.08 -15.19
CA PRO A 210 15.84 8.68 -14.89
C PRO A 210 17.25 8.43 -14.36
N ALA A 211 18.28 9.05 -14.97
CA ALA A 211 19.66 8.90 -14.52
C ALA A 211 19.90 9.46 -13.10
N GLU A 212 19.28 10.59 -12.76
CA GLU A 212 19.38 11.15 -11.41
C GLU A 212 18.63 10.27 -10.39
N PHE A 213 17.52 9.64 -10.79
CA PHE A 213 16.80 8.71 -9.93
C PHE A 213 17.60 7.43 -9.69
N ASP A 214 18.26 6.89 -10.71
CA ASP A 214 19.14 5.73 -10.58
C ASP A 214 20.33 6.05 -9.68
N ALA A 215 21.00 7.19 -9.88
CA ALA A 215 22.06 7.66 -9.00
C ALA A 215 21.62 7.80 -7.54
N TYR A 216 20.40 8.33 -7.31
CA TYR A 216 19.83 8.37 -5.96
C TYR A 216 19.65 6.96 -5.35
N LEU A 217 19.17 5.98 -6.13
CA LEU A 217 18.99 4.61 -5.65
C LEU A 217 20.32 3.95 -5.30
N GLU A 218 21.39 4.23 -6.07
CA GLU A 218 22.75 3.74 -5.81
C GLU A 218 23.29 4.33 -4.50
N VAL A 219 23.18 5.64 -4.30
CA VAL A 219 23.56 6.31 -3.04
C VAL A 219 22.80 5.72 -1.85
N GLU A 220 21.47 5.54 -1.99
CA GLU A 220 20.66 4.93 -0.95
C GLU A 220 21.10 3.51 -0.61
N ALA A 221 21.41 2.69 -1.60
CA ALA A 221 21.88 1.32 -1.41
C ALA A 221 23.24 1.28 -0.72
N GLN A 222 24.15 2.17 -1.11
CA GLN A 222 25.48 2.27 -0.53
C GLN A 222 25.41 2.71 0.95
N VAL A 223 24.64 3.74 1.27
CA VAL A 223 24.45 4.19 2.66
C VAL A 223 23.83 3.10 3.53
N LYS A 224 22.83 2.37 3.03
CA LYS A 224 22.25 1.20 3.71
C LYS A 224 23.29 0.16 4.04
N LYS A 225 24.14 -0.18 3.08
CA LYS A 225 25.21 -1.17 3.24
C LYS A 225 26.22 -0.72 4.31
N GLU A 226 26.67 0.52 4.26
CA GLU A 226 27.66 1.08 5.20
C GLU A 226 27.10 1.21 6.62
N MET A 227 25.83 1.59 6.74
CA MET A 227 25.16 1.66 8.06
C MET A 227 24.72 0.29 8.59
N GLY A 228 24.86 -0.80 7.81
CA GLY A 228 24.44 -2.15 8.19
C GLY A 228 22.92 -2.26 8.40
N ILE A 229 22.11 -1.51 7.63
CA ILE A 229 20.67 -1.47 7.77
C ILE A 229 19.98 -2.00 6.52
N ILE A 230 18.96 -2.84 6.71
CA ILE A 230 18.10 -3.30 5.61
C ILE A 230 17.02 -2.24 5.34
N HIS A 231 16.45 -1.70 6.41
CA HIS A 231 15.47 -0.61 6.36
C HIS A 231 15.86 0.49 7.36
N PRO A 232 15.68 1.78 7.02
CA PRO A 232 15.90 2.87 7.96
C PRO A 232 14.99 2.69 9.17
N GLN A 233 15.57 2.45 10.34
CA GLN A 233 14.84 2.22 11.58
C GLN A 233 14.67 3.52 12.34
N LEU A 234 13.66 3.57 13.21
CA LEU A 234 13.51 4.64 14.18
C LEU A 234 14.84 4.87 14.92
N GLY A 235 15.28 6.11 15.08
CA GLY A 235 16.57 6.50 15.67
C GLY A 235 17.75 6.56 14.69
N LYS A 236 17.74 5.78 13.60
CA LYS A 236 18.73 5.89 12.52
C LYS A 236 18.15 6.50 11.22
N LYS A 237 16.83 6.69 11.16
CA LYS A 237 16.12 7.17 9.98
C LYS A 237 16.58 8.57 9.57
N GLN A 238 16.65 9.48 10.52
CA GLN A 238 17.11 10.84 10.27
C GLN A 238 18.57 10.87 9.81
N GLN A 239 19.46 10.14 10.49
CA GLN A 239 20.86 10.03 10.12
C GLN A 239 21.01 9.43 8.70
N PHE A 240 20.25 8.37 8.40
CA PHE A 240 20.23 7.75 7.09
C PHE A 240 19.84 8.73 5.98
N TYR A 241 18.70 9.41 6.13
CA TYR A 241 18.26 10.36 5.10
C TYR A 241 19.15 11.59 4.99
N SER A 242 19.74 12.05 6.10
CA SER A 242 20.72 13.14 6.08
C SER A 242 21.98 12.74 5.31
N GLU A 243 22.45 11.52 5.49
CA GLU A 243 23.62 10.99 4.77
C GLU A 243 23.34 10.80 3.29
N VAL A 244 22.18 10.21 2.94
CA VAL A 244 21.75 10.05 1.54
C VAL A 244 21.63 11.40 0.85
N LYS A 245 21.02 12.39 1.52
CA LYS A 245 20.86 13.74 1.00
C LYS A 245 22.22 14.43 0.76
N TRP A 246 23.11 14.36 1.75
CA TRP A 246 24.44 14.94 1.67
C TRP A 246 25.27 14.33 0.53
N ARG A 247 25.25 13.00 0.35
CA ARG A 247 25.97 12.35 -0.75
C ARG A 247 25.37 12.68 -2.12
N ALA A 248 24.07 12.63 -2.24
CA ALA A 248 23.41 12.98 -3.51
C ALA A 248 23.75 14.43 -3.94
N GLU A 249 23.79 15.38 -2.98
CA GLU A 249 24.19 16.75 -3.27
C GLU A 249 25.68 16.84 -3.64
N LYS A 250 26.55 16.18 -2.89
CA LYS A 250 28.00 16.23 -3.08
C LYS A 250 28.48 15.51 -4.36
N GLU A 251 27.94 14.35 -4.63
CA GLU A 251 28.41 13.46 -5.70
C GLU A 251 27.69 13.70 -7.03
N HIS A 252 26.42 14.11 -6.98
CA HIS A 252 25.55 14.23 -8.15
C HIS A 252 24.95 15.64 -8.36
N GLY A 253 25.17 16.58 -7.41
CA GLY A 253 24.75 17.98 -7.55
C GLY A 253 23.25 18.22 -7.40
N PHE A 254 22.52 17.32 -6.79
CA PHE A 254 21.08 17.50 -6.47
C PHE A 254 20.74 17.08 -5.04
N GLU A 255 19.75 17.74 -4.47
CA GLU A 255 19.20 17.42 -3.15
C GLU A 255 17.86 16.67 -3.31
N PRO A 256 17.75 15.40 -2.86
CA PRO A 256 16.49 14.68 -2.90
C PRO A 256 15.48 15.29 -1.91
N VAL A 257 14.27 15.58 -2.39
CA VAL A 257 13.20 16.23 -1.60
C VAL A 257 12.12 15.24 -1.22
N ALA A 258 11.60 14.49 -2.19
CA ALA A 258 10.52 13.55 -1.94
C ALA A 258 10.45 12.45 -3.01
N ARG A 259 10.20 11.22 -2.56
CA ARG A 259 9.72 10.15 -3.44
C ARG A 259 8.20 10.23 -3.53
N ARG A 260 7.69 10.16 -4.75
CA ARG A 260 6.25 10.18 -5.01
C ARG A 260 5.86 9.02 -5.92
N ARG A 261 4.59 8.63 -5.84
CA ARG A 261 3.93 7.74 -6.80
C ARG A 261 3.16 8.62 -7.76
N GLU A 262 3.57 8.63 -8.99
CA GLU A 262 2.83 9.28 -10.06
C GLU A 262 1.85 8.29 -10.66
N ILE A 263 0.60 8.69 -10.78
CA ILE A 263 -0.52 7.88 -11.24
C ILE A 263 -1.14 8.60 -12.44
N ILE A 264 -1.21 7.90 -13.57
CA ILE A 264 -1.74 8.41 -14.83
C ILE A 264 -3.06 7.70 -15.09
N PHE A 265 -4.14 8.45 -15.15
CA PHE A 265 -5.49 7.92 -15.38
C PHE A 265 -5.69 7.63 -16.87
N ALA A 266 -6.39 6.54 -17.20
CA ALA A 266 -6.70 6.18 -18.59
C ALA A 266 -7.67 7.16 -19.25
N GLU A 267 -8.58 7.73 -18.46
CA GLU A 267 -9.55 8.73 -18.86
C GLU A 267 -9.70 9.80 -17.77
N PRO A 268 -10.29 10.97 -18.08
CA PRO A 268 -10.70 11.90 -17.04
C PRO A 268 -11.58 11.15 -16.03
N PRO A 269 -11.19 11.17 -14.74
CA PRO A 269 -11.93 10.42 -13.73
C PRO A 269 -13.37 10.86 -13.61
N GLU A 270 -14.27 9.89 -13.45
CA GLU A 270 -15.66 10.16 -13.06
C GLU A 270 -15.70 10.72 -11.65
N SER A 271 -16.68 11.61 -11.38
CA SER A 271 -16.88 12.17 -10.05
C SER A 271 -17.35 11.09 -9.08
N VAL A 272 -16.77 11.08 -7.88
CA VAL A 272 -17.12 10.18 -6.78
C VAL A 272 -17.70 10.99 -5.64
N SER A 273 -18.85 10.58 -5.11
CA SER A 273 -19.47 11.26 -3.98
C SER A 273 -18.63 11.15 -2.70
N GLY A 274 -18.76 12.13 -1.82
CA GLY A 274 -18.10 12.09 -0.51
C GLY A 274 -18.51 10.86 0.33
N CYS A 275 -19.74 10.37 0.19
CA CYS A 275 -20.20 9.16 0.87
C CYS A 275 -19.46 7.91 0.38
N GLU A 276 -19.33 7.73 -0.93
CA GLU A 276 -18.58 6.59 -1.51
C GLU A 276 -17.12 6.61 -1.09
N TYR A 277 -16.49 7.80 -1.05
CA TYR A 277 -15.13 7.98 -0.55
C TYR A 277 -15.00 7.55 0.92
N ILE A 278 -15.88 8.04 1.79
CA ILE A 278 -15.86 7.71 3.23
C ILE A 278 -16.03 6.21 3.44
N GLU A 279 -16.97 5.57 2.74
CA GLU A 279 -17.19 4.14 2.81
C GLU A 279 -16.00 3.32 2.30
N ALA A 280 -15.38 3.72 1.17
CA ALA A 280 -14.18 3.07 0.66
C ALA A 280 -13.02 3.16 1.67
N ARG A 281 -12.81 4.33 2.24
CA ARG A 281 -11.81 4.59 3.27
C ARG A 281 -12.03 3.75 4.51
N LYS A 282 -13.28 3.65 4.97
CA LYS A 282 -13.65 2.82 6.12
C LYS A 282 -13.37 1.32 5.87
N ARG A 283 -13.76 0.79 4.72
CA ARG A 283 -13.47 -0.61 4.34
C ARG A 283 -11.97 -0.91 4.29
N ILE A 284 -11.15 0.02 3.79
CA ILE A 284 -9.68 -0.14 3.79
C ILE A 284 -9.14 -0.15 5.21
N ASN A 285 -9.62 0.77 6.05
CA ASN A 285 -9.21 0.88 7.46
C ASN A 285 -9.51 -0.40 8.24
N GLU A 286 -10.75 -0.91 8.16
CA GLU A 286 -11.15 -2.17 8.79
C GLU A 286 -10.25 -3.35 8.35
N LYS A 287 -10.02 -3.50 7.05
CA LYS A 287 -9.14 -4.56 6.51
C LYS A 287 -7.69 -4.41 6.97
N SER A 288 -7.19 -3.17 7.07
CA SER A 288 -5.84 -2.87 7.54
C SER A 288 -5.69 -3.20 9.02
N THR A 289 -6.65 -2.80 9.84
CA THR A 289 -6.69 -3.09 11.28
C THR A 289 -6.69 -4.59 11.54
N GLU A 290 -7.56 -5.34 10.87
CA GLU A 290 -7.60 -6.80 10.98
C GLU A 290 -6.30 -7.48 10.51
N ALA A 291 -5.66 -6.94 9.48
CA ALA A 291 -4.38 -7.46 9.04
C ALA A 291 -3.25 -7.20 10.05
N PHE A 292 -3.27 -6.03 10.70
CA PHE A 292 -2.32 -5.71 11.77
C PHE A 292 -2.53 -6.61 12.99
N LYS A 293 -3.77 -6.78 13.46
CA LYS A 293 -4.11 -7.68 14.57
C LYS A 293 -3.65 -9.11 14.33
N ARG A 294 -3.89 -9.66 13.14
CA ARG A 294 -3.37 -11.00 12.77
C ARG A 294 -1.85 -11.07 12.83
N ARG A 295 -1.17 -10.04 12.36
CA ARG A 295 0.29 -9.97 12.39
C ARG A 295 0.82 -9.85 13.82
N ALA A 296 0.14 -9.08 14.66
CA ALA A 296 0.45 -8.96 16.08
C ALA A 296 0.38 -10.31 16.79
N ARG A 297 -0.73 -11.05 16.62
CA ARG A 297 -0.92 -12.40 17.18
C ARG A 297 0.16 -13.38 16.71
N SER A 298 0.48 -13.36 15.42
CA SER A 298 1.53 -14.24 14.87
C SER A 298 2.92 -13.91 15.43
N ARG A 299 3.22 -12.64 15.67
CA ARG A 299 4.50 -12.21 16.27
C ARG A 299 4.57 -12.54 17.73
N THR A 300 3.53 -12.29 18.51
CA THR A 300 3.47 -12.67 19.92
C THR A 300 3.70 -14.16 20.09
N LYS A 301 3.03 -15.00 19.28
CA LYS A 301 3.27 -16.44 19.28
C LYS A 301 4.73 -16.80 18.97
N ALA A 302 5.31 -16.19 17.94
CA ALA A 302 6.71 -16.45 17.57
C ALA A 302 7.70 -16.00 18.66
N ASP A 303 7.42 -14.88 19.35
CA ASP A 303 8.24 -14.40 20.47
C ASP A 303 8.15 -15.36 21.67
N ILE A 304 6.94 -15.86 21.99
CA ILE A 304 6.70 -16.86 23.04
C ILE A 304 7.45 -18.17 22.73
N ASP A 305 7.28 -18.71 21.50
CA ASP A 305 7.95 -19.95 21.07
C ASP A 305 9.48 -19.81 21.17
N LYS A 306 10.03 -18.69 20.69
CA LYS A 306 11.47 -18.42 20.74
C LYS A 306 12.00 -18.31 22.17
N THR A 307 11.24 -17.67 23.07
CA THR A 307 11.62 -17.54 24.47
C THR A 307 11.60 -18.89 25.18
N ARG A 308 10.58 -19.68 24.90
CA ARG A 308 10.48 -21.07 25.40
C ARG A 308 11.71 -21.88 24.98
N GLU A 309 12.04 -21.91 23.69
CA GLU A 309 13.24 -22.58 23.20
C GLU A 309 14.49 -22.11 23.93
N TRP A 310 14.70 -20.80 24.06
CA TRP A 310 15.87 -20.21 24.74
C TRP A 310 15.93 -20.62 26.22
N VAL A 311 14.81 -20.59 26.95
CA VAL A 311 14.76 -20.97 28.36
C VAL A 311 15.11 -22.45 28.53
N PHE A 312 14.51 -23.33 27.72
CA PHE A 312 14.79 -24.78 27.76
C PHE A 312 16.22 -25.12 27.33
N ASP A 313 16.78 -24.42 26.34
CA ASP A 313 18.15 -24.64 25.87
C ASP A 313 19.23 -24.21 26.88
N ASN A 314 18.94 -23.19 27.70
CA ASN A 314 19.89 -22.64 28.68
C ASN A 314 19.61 -23.11 30.11
N ALA A 315 18.51 -23.79 30.38
CA ALA A 315 18.22 -24.34 31.69
C ALA A 315 19.06 -25.61 31.94
N ASP A 316 19.55 -25.76 33.17
CA ASP A 316 20.10 -27.04 33.65
C ASP A 316 18.99 -28.08 33.80
N GLU A 317 19.40 -29.33 34.01
CA GLU A 317 18.50 -30.51 34.03
C GLU A 317 17.46 -30.36 35.17
N ASP A 318 17.88 -29.90 36.34
CA ASP A 318 17.01 -29.67 37.50
C ASP A 318 15.98 -28.57 37.24
N THR A 319 16.41 -27.49 36.58
CA THR A 319 15.51 -26.37 36.21
C THR A 319 14.49 -26.80 35.15
N ARG A 320 14.89 -27.65 34.17
CA ARG A 320 13.97 -28.22 33.17
C ARG A 320 12.90 -29.09 33.78
N GLU A 321 13.28 -29.98 34.69
CA GLU A 321 12.32 -30.80 35.43
C GLU A 321 11.32 -29.98 36.22
N VAL A 322 11.78 -28.89 36.87
CA VAL A 322 10.93 -27.98 37.63
C VAL A 322 9.98 -27.22 36.71
N LEU A 323 10.46 -26.74 35.55
CA LEU A 323 9.62 -26.02 34.57
C LEU A 323 8.55 -26.95 33.97
N GLU A 324 8.87 -28.22 33.72
CA GLU A 324 7.93 -29.23 33.22
C GLU A 324 6.91 -29.62 34.31
N LEU A 325 7.36 -29.78 35.55
CA LEU A 325 6.52 -30.18 36.69
C LEU A 325 5.52 -29.06 37.10
N LEU A 326 5.89 -27.80 36.92
CA LEU A 326 5.03 -26.66 37.27
C LEU A 326 4.03 -26.30 36.19
N GLU A 327 4.03 -27.03 35.05
CA GLU A 327 3.12 -26.79 33.91
C GLU A 327 3.00 -25.28 33.53
N TYR A 328 4.10 -24.52 33.71
CA TYR A 328 4.08 -23.11 33.31
C TYR A 328 3.75 -23.00 31.83
N SER A 329 2.74 -22.20 31.51
CA SER A 329 2.41 -21.91 30.13
C SER A 329 3.59 -21.19 29.45
N PRO A 330 3.82 -21.35 28.14
CA PRO A 330 4.83 -20.59 27.42
C PRO A 330 4.73 -19.07 27.62
N GLU A 331 3.50 -18.57 27.84
CA GLU A 331 3.24 -17.16 28.15
C GLU A 331 3.76 -16.76 29.55
N GLU A 332 3.60 -17.60 30.58
CA GLU A 332 4.11 -17.32 31.92
C GLU A 332 5.63 -17.34 31.95
N ILE A 333 6.27 -18.27 31.26
CA ILE A 333 7.72 -18.30 31.11
C ILE A 333 8.21 -17.04 30.37
N TYR A 334 7.54 -16.67 29.30
CA TYR A 334 7.86 -15.45 28.55
C TYR A 334 7.74 -14.21 29.43
N ARG A 335 6.67 -14.07 30.21
CA ARG A 335 6.45 -12.97 31.16
C ARG A 335 7.53 -12.92 32.24
N SER A 336 7.96 -14.06 32.76
CA SER A 336 8.98 -14.10 33.83
C SER A 336 10.38 -13.71 33.37
N VAL A 337 10.74 -13.98 32.10
CA VAL A 337 12.08 -13.73 31.54
C VAL A 337 12.22 -12.31 30.97
N TYR A 338 11.15 -11.72 30.48
CA TYR A 338 11.16 -10.43 29.78
C TYR A 338 10.36 -9.33 30.50
N HIS A 339 10.52 -9.23 31.81
CA HIS A 339 9.79 -8.31 32.69
C HIS A 339 9.64 -6.86 32.22
N ASP A 340 10.52 -6.37 31.32
CA ASP A 340 10.55 -4.97 30.86
C ASP A 340 10.27 -4.79 29.36
N SER A 341 9.90 -5.83 28.61
CA SER A 341 9.76 -5.75 27.15
C SER A 341 8.56 -6.48 26.55
N GLU A 342 7.60 -6.88 27.39
CA GLU A 342 6.46 -7.68 26.95
C GLU A 342 5.51 -6.87 26.07
N LEU A 343 5.51 -7.24 24.80
CA LEU A 343 4.53 -6.78 23.84
C LEU A 343 3.49 -7.89 23.64
N ASP A 344 2.53 -7.96 24.54
CA ASP A 344 1.42 -8.86 24.41
C ASP A 344 0.44 -8.46 23.27
N ILE A 345 -0.55 -9.29 23.03
CA ILE A 345 -1.55 -9.06 22.00
C ILE A 345 -2.36 -7.80 22.31
N GLU A 346 -2.73 -7.57 23.57
CA GLU A 346 -3.54 -6.42 24.00
C GLU A 346 -2.82 -5.10 23.74
N THR A 347 -1.55 -5.02 24.12
CA THR A 347 -0.71 -3.84 23.89
C THR A 347 -0.53 -3.55 22.40
N ARG A 348 -0.28 -4.58 21.58
CA ARG A 348 -0.18 -4.41 20.13
C ARG A 348 -1.52 -4.01 19.50
N GLU A 349 -2.63 -4.56 19.95
CA GLU A 349 -3.97 -4.20 19.47
C GLU A 349 -4.38 -2.79 19.92
N TYR A 350 -4.02 -2.38 21.14
CA TYR A 350 -4.22 -1.01 21.62
C TYR A 350 -3.44 -0.02 20.74
N PHE A 351 -2.17 -0.31 20.47
CA PHE A 351 -1.33 0.53 19.63
C PHE A 351 -1.87 0.63 18.20
N ALA A 352 -2.36 -0.50 17.64
CA ALA A 352 -3.01 -0.50 16.35
C ALA A 352 -4.27 0.38 16.33
N SER A 353 -5.07 0.33 17.37
CA SER A 353 -6.28 1.13 17.49
C SER A 353 -5.96 2.63 17.55
N TRP A 354 -4.85 3.01 18.15
CA TRP A 354 -4.43 4.39 18.23
C TRP A 354 -4.04 5.00 16.87
N PHE A 355 -3.29 4.26 16.04
CA PHE A 355 -2.72 4.78 14.79
C PHE A 355 -3.50 4.42 13.53
N ILE A 356 -4.33 3.40 13.58
CA ILE A 356 -5.09 2.92 12.42
C ILE A 356 -6.58 3.25 12.58
N ASP A 357 -7.13 3.11 13.79
CA ASP A 357 -8.56 3.32 14.03
C ASP A 357 -8.94 4.79 13.83
N MET A 358 -9.77 5.04 12.81
CA MET A 358 -10.19 6.37 12.41
C MET A 358 -11.39 6.90 13.22
N ASP A 359 -12.02 6.04 14.01
CA ASP A 359 -13.18 6.40 14.84
C ASP A 359 -12.77 6.88 16.27
N ARG A 360 -11.45 6.91 16.54
CA ARG A 360 -10.88 7.38 17.80
C ARG A 360 -10.39 8.84 17.73
#